data_6e02a8d071969e6ed77c9af163c53012
#
_entry.id   6e02a8d071969e6ed77c9af163c53012
#
_cell.length_a   1.000
_cell.length_b   1.000
_cell.length_c   1.000
_cell.angle_alpha   90.00
_cell.angle_beta   90.00
_cell.angle_gamma   90.00
#
_symmetry.space_group_name_H-M   'P 1'
#
loop_
_entity.id
_entity.type
_entity.pdbx_description
1 polymer ?
#
loop_
_entity_poly.entity_id
_entity_poly.type
_entity_poly.pdbx_seq_one_letter_code
_entity_poly.pdbx_strand_id
1 'polypeptide(L)'
;MAKDHVGLINLCMKTGLQTDLSLAEIYRYSKAKLVVLYDRHFVCFTPEIFVEIENDTITTHPMKGTIGADVPNAREVLLNDPKEHDEQVAICQWMQQELSAVSDDVKIDKFRYFTKVKTVKGDIWQTSSQISGRLKPEYRRDFGDLFEKMLPVGSISGAPKAESEAIIKDVERCKRGFYSGIFVHFDGKVCRSYVLIRFVGSDENGALHYFSGGGITNQSEAKKEYDELGKKVYLTF
;
A
#
# COMPACT_ATOMS: atom_id res chain seq x y z
N MET A 1 4.64 -13.26 -26.01
CA MET A 1 3.43 -12.54 -26.49
C MET A 1 2.46 -12.09 -25.38
N ALA A 2 2.51 -12.59 -24.14
CA ALA A 2 1.66 -12.09 -23.05
C ALA A 2 2.32 -10.97 -22.19
N LYS A 3 3.57 -10.61 -22.46
CA LYS A 3 4.34 -9.63 -21.64
C LYS A 3 4.12 -8.16 -22.02
N ASP A 4 3.45 -7.88 -23.13
CA ASP A 4 3.36 -6.51 -23.69
C ASP A 4 2.16 -5.70 -23.14
N HIS A 5 1.34 -6.27 -22.25
CA HIS A 5 0.11 -5.62 -21.77
C HIS A 5 0.12 -5.30 -20.26
N VAL A 6 1.19 -5.65 -19.54
CA VAL A 6 1.28 -5.36 -18.10
C VAL A 6 1.96 -4.00 -17.92
N GLY A 7 1.20 -3.04 -17.41
CA GLY A 7 1.69 -1.67 -17.20
C GLY A 7 2.49 -1.50 -15.91
N LEU A 8 2.15 -2.28 -14.87
CA LEU A 8 2.78 -2.21 -13.55
C LEU A 8 2.82 -3.58 -12.89
N ILE A 9 3.94 -3.95 -12.31
CA ILE A 9 4.10 -5.12 -11.43
C ILE A 9 4.74 -4.65 -10.14
N ASN A 10 4.20 -5.04 -8.99
CA ASN A 10 4.84 -4.77 -7.72
C ASN A 10 5.60 -6.02 -7.24
N LEU A 11 6.93 -5.95 -7.23
CA LEU A 11 7.79 -7.05 -6.82
C LEU A 11 8.19 -6.93 -5.36
N CYS A 12 8.17 -8.07 -4.65
CA CYS A 12 8.57 -8.19 -3.25
C CYS A 12 10.03 -8.64 -3.12
N MET A 13 10.74 -8.00 -2.20
CA MET A 13 12.06 -8.42 -1.75
C MET A 13 12.02 -8.77 -0.26
N LYS A 14 12.54 -9.95 0.07
CA LYS A 14 12.71 -10.43 1.44
C LYS A 14 14.17 -10.21 1.86
N THR A 15 14.39 -9.36 2.87
CA THR A 15 15.71 -9.00 3.39
C THR A 15 15.86 -9.52 4.82
N GLY A 16 16.91 -10.29 5.11
CA GLY A 16 17.20 -10.73 6.48
C GLY A 16 17.50 -9.55 7.41
N LEU A 17 16.90 -9.57 8.60
CA LEU A 17 17.18 -8.59 9.65
C LEU A 17 18.14 -9.19 10.66
N GLN A 18 19.27 -8.49 10.88
CA GLN A 18 20.19 -8.78 12.00
C GLN A 18 19.80 -7.85 13.16
N THR A 19 19.13 -8.40 14.14
CA THR A 19 18.66 -7.67 15.33
C THR A 19 18.49 -8.63 16.49
N ASP A 20 18.74 -8.13 17.70
CA ASP A 20 18.47 -8.85 18.96
C ASP A 20 17.04 -8.63 19.46
N LEU A 21 16.25 -7.79 18.76
CA LEU A 21 14.87 -7.47 19.15
C LEU A 21 13.90 -8.55 18.66
N SER A 22 12.99 -8.96 19.55
CA SER A 22 11.82 -9.75 19.20
C SER A 22 10.77 -8.91 18.48
N LEU A 23 9.82 -9.55 17.78
CA LEU A 23 8.68 -8.87 17.16
C LEU A 23 7.88 -8.02 18.17
N ALA A 24 7.72 -8.52 19.41
CA ALA A 24 7.03 -7.81 20.47
C ALA A 24 7.79 -6.54 20.92
N GLU A 25 9.11 -6.57 20.95
CA GLU A 25 9.93 -5.39 21.26
C GLU A 25 9.91 -4.39 20.10
N ILE A 26 10.01 -4.85 18.87
CA ILE A 26 9.83 -3.99 17.68
C ILE A 26 8.47 -3.31 17.71
N TYR A 27 7.40 -4.04 18.06
CA TYR A 27 6.06 -3.47 18.26
C TYR A 27 6.05 -2.37 19.33
N ARG A 28 6.63 -2.62 20.50
CA ARG A 28 6.64 -1.67 21.64
C ARG A 28 7.41 -0.40 21.33
N TYR A 29 8.51 -0.49 20.58
CA TYR A 29 9.35 0.66 20.26
C TYR A 29 8.84 1.45 19.05
N SER A 30 7.96 0.85 18.24
CA SER A 30 7.43 1.51 17.05
C SER A 30 6.63 2.76 17.38
N LYS A 31 6.89 3.85 16.64
CA LYS A 31 6.20 5.15 16.73
C LYS A 31 5.27 5.40 15.54
N ALA A 32 5.00 4.40 14.73
CA ALA A 32 4.06 4.52 13.63
C ALA A 32 2.62 4.72 14.13
N LYS A 33 1.79 5.39 13.34
CA LYS A 33 0.37 5.63 13.68
C LYS A 33 -0.45 4.36 13.82
N LEU A 34 -0.14 3.35 12.99
CA LEU A 34 -0.74 2.05 13.05
C LEU A 34 0.37 1.01 13.10
N VAL A 35 0.32 0.18 14.13
CA VAL A 35 1.20 -0.98 14.27
C VAL A 35 0.33 -2.19 14.54
N VAL A 36 0.52 -3.23 13.78
CA VAL A 36 -0.17 -4.51 13.94
C VAL A 36 0.86 -5.56 14.32
N LEU A 37 0.66 -6.21 15.45
CA LEU A 37 1.43 -7.39 15.87
C LEU A 37 0.54 -8.62 15.78
N TYR A 38 0.98 -9.61 15.00
CA TYR A 38 0.48 -10.98 15.11
C TYR A 38 1.58 -11.83 15.73
N ASP A 39 1.38 -12.15 17.00
CA ASP A 39 2.42 -12.73 17.85
C ASP A 39 3.13 -13.92 17.18
N ARG A 40 4.46 -13.94 17.25
CA ARG A 40 5.38 -14.90 16.62
C ARG A 40 5.36 -14.96 15.10
N HIS A 41 4.47 -14.23 14.43
CA HIS A 41 4.36 -14.25 12.96
C HIS A 41 4.90 -12.98 12.32
N PHE A 42 4.40 -11.82 12.73
CA PHE A 42 4.84 -10.56 12.14
C PHE A 42 4.52 -9.32 12.98
N VAL A 43 5.24 -8.26 12.70
CA VAL A 43 4.86 -6.88 13.05
C VAL A 43 4.85 -6.03 11.77
N CYS A 44 3.85 -5.16 11.66
CA CYS A 44 3.63 -4.33 10.48
C CYS A 44 3.33 -2.89 10.90
N PHE A 45 3.94 -1.91 10.25
CA PHE A 45 3.77 -0.47 10.53
C PHE A 45 3.20 0.28 9.33
N THR A 46 2.12 -0.24 8.79
CA THR A 46 1.56 0.26 7.54
C THR A 46 1.02 1.70 7.64
N PRO A 47 1.35 2.57 6.69
CA PRO A 47 0.71 3.87 6.54
C PRO A 47 -0.51 3.83 5.61
N GLU A 48 -0.74 2.75 4.89
CA GLU A 48 -1.66 2.68 3.75
C GLU A 48 -3.02 2.11 4.15
N ILE A 49 -4.05 2.95 4.06
CA ILE A 49 -5.44 2.52 4.15
C ILE A 49 -5.82 1.92 2.79
N PHE A 50 -6.35 0.69 2.81
CA PHE A 50 -6.90 0.08 1.61
C PHE A 50 -8.27 0.67 1.31
N VAL A 51 -9.25 0.42 2.18
CA VAL A 51 -10.57 1.06 2.12
C VAL A 51 -11.10 1.32 3.53
N GLU A 52 -11.94 2.33 3.62
CA GLU A 52 -12.76 2.63 4.79
C GLU A 52 -14.24 2.57 4.40
N ILE A 53 -15.07 1.96 5.25
CA ILE A 53 -16.51 1.84 5.00
C ILE A 53 -17.25 2.41 6.20
N GLU A 54 -18.08 3.40 5.94
CA GLU A 54 -18.97 4.01 6.93
C GLU A 54 -20.31 4.39 6.26
N ASN A 55 -21.43 4.04 6.89
CA ASN A 55 -22.79 4.36 6.41
C ASN A 55 -23.02 3.99 4.94
N ASP A 56 -22.68 2.76 4.56
CA ASP A 56 -22.76 2.24 3.19
C ASP A 56 -21.90 2.97 2.15
N THR A 57 -21.01 3.85 2.58
CA THR A 57 -20.03 4.51 1.72
C THR A 57 -18.69 3.85 1.87
N ILE A 58 -18.13 3.39 0.76
CA ILE A 58 -16.75 2.90 0.68
C ILE A 58 -15.85 4.02 0.17
N THR A 59 -14.70 4.21 0.81
CA THR A 59 -13.74 5.28 0.47
C THR A 59 -12.33 4.71 0.40
N THR A 60 -11.53 5.19 -0.54
CA THR A 60 -10.10 4.89 -0.63
C THR A 60 -9.30 6.17 -0.82
N HIS A 61 -8.00 6.12 -0.44
CA HIS A 61 -7.13 7.30 -0.43
C HIS A 61 -5.79 6.99 -1.13
N PRO A 62 -5.78 6.77 -2.46
CA PRO A 62 -4.54 6.51 -3.19
C PRO A 62 -3.56 7.67 -3.05
N MET A 63 -2.32 7.32 -2.78
CA MET A 63 -1.24 8.27 -2.52
C MET A 63 -0.16 8.16 -3.59
N LYS A 64 0.22 9.31 -4.17
CA LYS A 64 1.36 9.44 -5.08
C LYS A 64 2.02 10.79 -4.87
N GLY A 65 3.35 10.79 -4.94
CA GLY A 65 4.13 12.01 -4.80
C GLY A 65 4.42 12.41 -3.36
N THR A 66 5.69 12.53 -3.06
CA THR A 66 6.20 13.03 -1.79
C THR A 66 7.38 13.98 -2.02
N ILE A 67 7.49 14.99 -1.16
CA ILE A 67 8.60 15.95 -1.20
C ILE A 67 8.94 16.37 0.22
N GLY A 68 10.22 16.63 0.51
CA GLY A 68 10.64 17.17 1.80
C GLY A 68 9.95 18.50 2.11
N ALA A 69 9.48 18.69 3.33
CA ALA A 69 8.80 19.91 3.72
C ALA A 69 9.78 21.11 3.87
N ASP A 70 11.07 20.84 3.90
CA ASP A 70 12.18 21.81 3.92
C ASP A 70 12.53 22.34 2.53
N VAL A 71 12.05 21.71 1.46
CA VAL A 71 12.25 22.19 0.09
C VAL A 71 11.47 23.51 -0.11
N PRO A 72 12.12 24.57 -0.61
CA PRO A 72 11.43 25.82 -0.93
C PRO A 72 10.25 25.57 -1.89
N ASN A 73 9.09 26.13 -1.57
CA ASN A 73 7.86 25.98 -2.35
C ASN A 73 7.47 24.50 -2.63
N ALA A 74 7.80 23.58 -1.70
CA ALA A 74 7.63 22.15 -1.85
C ALA A 74 6.26 21.73 -2.41
N ARG A 75 5.19 22.33 -1.90
CA ARG A 75 3.81 22.00 -2.36
C ARG A 75 3.58 22.40 -3.81
N GLU A 76 4.10 23.55 -4.21
CA GLU A 76 3.97 24.08 -5.57
C GLU A 76 4.80 23.27 -6.55
N VAL A 77 6.03 22.92 -6.17
CA VAL A 77 6.91 22.03 -6.92
C VAL A 77 6.23 20.68 -7.16
N LEU A 78 5.70 20.06 -6.10
CA LEU A 78 5.03 18.75 -6.21
C LEU A 78 3.74 18.84 -7.03
N LEU A 79 2.96 19.92 -6.89
CA LEU A 79 1.71 20.11 -7.64
C LEU A 79 1.93 20.25 -9.14
N ASN A 80 3.02 20.93 -9.53
CA ASN A 80 3.34 21.23 -10.91
C ASN A 80 4.21 20.15 -11.58
N ASP A 81 4.58 19.09 -10.87
CA ASP A 81 5.31 17.96 -11.44
C ASP A 81 4.38 17.14 -12.35
N PRO A 82 4.64 17.09 -13.69
CA PRO A 82 3.77 16.38 -14.64
C PRO A 82 3.76 14.88 -14.39
N LYS A 83 4.90 14.29 -14.04
CA LYS A 83 5.02 12.85 -13.77
C LYS A 83 4.14 12.45 -12.59
N GLU A 84 4.26 13.18 -11.49
CA GLU A 84 3.48 12.91 -10.27
C GLU A 84 1.98 13.17 -10.50
N HIS A 85 1.64 14.12 -11.36
CA HIS A 85 0.27 14.36 -11.80
C HIS A 85 -0.29 13.14 -12.55
N ASP A 86 0.43 12.69 -13.59
CA ASP A 86 -0.02 11.60 -14.46
C ASP A 86 -0.11 10.26 -13.69
N GLU A 87 0.84 10.00 -12.79
CA GLU A 87 0.78 8.84 -11.89
C GLU A 87 -0.43 8.90 -10.97
N GLN A 88 -0.79 10.09 -10.45
CA GLN A 88 -1.97 10.25 -9.60
C GLN A 88 -3.27 10.07 -10.39
N VAL A 89 -3.33 10.56 -11.63
CA VAL A 89 -4.47 10.32 -12.53
C VAL A 89 -4.64 8.84 -12.78
N ALA A 90 -3.58 8.15 -13.17
CA ALA A 90 -3.62 6.71 -13.47
C ALA A 90 -4.08 5.87 -12.28
N ILE A 91 -3.55 6.13 -11.07
CA ILE A 91 -3.97 5.38 -9.88
C ILE A 91 -5.43 5.69 -9.50
N CYS A 92 -5.90 6.93 -9.68
CA CYS A 92 -7.29 7.28 -9.42
C CYS A 92 -8.24 6.56 -10.38
N GLN A 93 -7.95 6.52 -11.67
CA GLN A 93 -8.75 5.79 -12.66
C GLN A 93 -8.82 4.31 -12.32
N TRP A 94 -7.68 3.73 -11.96
CA TRP A 94 -7.64 2.34 -11.57
C TRP A 94 -8.48 2.08 -10.31
N MET A 95 -8.30 2.88 -9.24
CA MET A 95 -9.08 2.73 -8.01
C MET A 95 -10.58 2.95 -8.22
N GLN A 96 -10.99 3.83 -9.14
CA GLN A 96 -12.40 3.96 -9.53
C GLN A 96 -12.92 2.67 -10.16
N GLN A 97 -12.15 2.03 -11.03
CA GLN A 97 -12.52 0.75 -11.63
C GLN A 97 -12.63 -0.36 -10.57
N GLU A 98 -11.67 -0.45 -9.64
CA GLU A 98 -11.70 -1.41 -8.53
C GLU A 98 -12.94 -1.22 -7.65
N LEU A 99 -13.22 0.01 -7.25
CA LEU A 99 -14.39 0.34 -6.43
C LEU A 99 -15.72 0.05 -7.16
N SER A 100 -15.77 0.25 -8.47
CA SER A 100 -16.97 -0.01 -9.27
C SER A 100 -17.37 -1.49 -9.29
N ALA A 101 -16.48 -2.40 -8.94
CA ALA A 101 -16.82 -3.81 -8.79
C ALA A 101 -17.76 -4.07 -7.60
N VAL A 102 -17.65 -3.26 -6.53
CA VAL A 102 -18.36 -3.45 -5.25
C VAL A 102 -19.27 -2.28 -4.87
N SER A 103 -19.25 -1.18 -5.62
CA SER A 103 -20.03 0.04 -5.33
C SER A 103 -20.56 0.70 -6.59
N ASP A 104 -21.61 1.51 -6.42
CA ASP A 104 -22.20 2.38 -7.41
C ASP A 104 -21.79 3.84 -7.15
N ASP A 105 -22.06 4.74 -8.10
CA ASP A 105 -21.85 6.18 -7.99
C ASP A 105 -20.40 6.56 -7.63
N VAL A 106 -19.42 5.80 -8.17
CA VAL A 106 -18.01 6.01 -7.87
C VAL A 106 -17.51 7.34 -8.43
N LYS A 107 -16.92 8.15 -7.55
CA LYS A 107 -16.42 9.49 -7.90
C LYS A 107 -15.14 9.85 -7.15
N ILE A 108 -14.40 10.80 -7.70
CA ILE A 108 -13.27 11.44 -7.02
C ILE A 108 -13.83 12.63 -6.23
N ASP A 109 -13.80 12.55 -4.89
CA ASP A 109 -14.28 13.63 -4.03
C ASP A 109 -13.22 14.73 -3.87
N LYS A 110 -11.94 14.33 -3.82
CA LYS A 110 -10.79 15.24 -3.73
C LYS A 110 -9.65 14.71 -4.58
N PHE A 111 -9.08 15.58 -5.41
CA PHE A 111 -7.92 15.23 -6.24
C PHE A 111 -6.67 15.96 -5.74
N ARG A 112 -5.57 15.21 -5.49
CA ARG A 112 -4.25 15.71 -5.08
C ARG A 112 -4.30 16.70 -3.90
N TYR A 113 -4.99 16.34 -2.81
CA TYR A 113 -4.92 17.11 -1.56
C TYR A 113 -3.62 16.79 -0.79
N PHE A 114 -3.11 17.79 -0.07
CA PHE A 114 -1.86 17.66 0.65
C PHE A 114 -2.06 17.18 2.08
N THR A 115 -1.20 16.26 2.50
CA THR A 115 -1.05 15.85 3.90
C THR A 115 0.40 16.05 4.33
N LYS A 116 0.61 16.66 5.47
CA LYS A 116 1.93 16.79 6.09
C LYS A 116 2.19 15.58 6.97
N VAL A 117 3.24 14.83 6.69
CA VAL A 117 3.62 13.64 7.44
C VAL A 117 4.91 13.91 8.18
N LYS A 118 4.90 13.66 9.49
CA LYS A 118 6.10 13.73 10.33
C LYS A 118 6.89 12.42 10.19
N THR A 119 8.16 12.51 9.88
CA THR A 119 9.05 11.35 9.83
C THR A 119 10.29 11.56 10.71
N VAL A 120 11.00 10.50 11.03
CA VAL A 120 12.24 10.58 11.81
C VAL A 120 13.35 11.38 11.10
N LYS A 121 13.27 11.46 9.77
CA LYS A 121 14.23 12.17 8.90
C LYS A 121 13.80 13.60 8.54
N GLY A 122 12.72 14.10 9.13
CA GLY A 122 12.12 15.38 8.81
C GLY A 122 10.68 15.25 8.29
N ASP A 123 9.97 16.38 8.24
CA ASP A 123 8.61 16.41 7.73
C ASP A 123 8.59 16.29 6.20
N ILE A 124 7.58 15.64 5.67
CA ILE A 124 7.33 15.55 4.23
C ILE A 124 5.92 16.03 3.89
N TRP A 125 5.75 16.59 2.70
CA TRP A 125 4.46 16.75 2.06
C TRP A 125 4.17 15.55 1.17
N GLN A 126 2.94 15.09 1.21
CA GLN A 126 2.44 13.97 0.41
C GLN A 126 1.12 14.38 -0.24
N THR A 127 0.91 13.98 -1.50
CA THR A 127 -0.39 14.14 -2.17
C THR A 127 -1.18 12.84 -2.10
N SER A 128 -2.48 12.99 -1.89
CA SER A 128 -3.46 11.90 -1.91
C SER A 128 -4.70 12.34 -2.68
N SER A 129 -5.45 11.39 -3.20
CA SER A 129 -6.80 11.65 -3.70
C SER A 129 -7.81 10.86 -2.88
N GLN A 130 -9.03 11.34 -2.78
CA GLN A 130 -10.12 10.64 -2.12
C GLN A 130 -11.14 10.22 -3.17
N ILE A 131 -11.45 8.92 -3.18
CA ILE A 131 -12.42 8.32 -4.09
C ILE A 131 -13.43 7.60 -3.23
N SER A 132 -14.72 7.82 -3.51
CA SER A 132 -15.79 7.14 -2.80
C SER A 132 -16.83 6.55 -3.75
N GLY A 133 -17.60 5.58 -3.23
CA GLY A 133 -18.74 4.99 -3.88
C GLY A 133 -19.75 4.53 -2.85
N ARG A 134 -20.99 4.28 -3.29
CA ARG A 134 -22.03 3.70 -2.45
C ARG A 134 -22.03 2.19 -2.60
N LEU A 135 -21.84 1.45 -1.52
CA LEU A 135 -21.82 -0.02 -1.54
C LEU A 135 -23.08 -0.60 -2.20
N LYS A 136 -22.87 -1.57 -3.08
CA LYS A 136 -23.95 -2.38 -3.61
C LYS A 136 -24.62 -3.15 -2.48
N PRO A 137 -25.94 -3.43 -2.57
CA PRO A 137 -26.70 -4.04 -1.48
C PRO A 137 -26.10 -5.33 -0.91
N GLU A 138 -25.53 -6.17 -1.77
CA GLU A 138 -24.92 -7.45 -1.40
C GLU A 138 -23.70 -7.31 -0.46
N TYR A 139 -22.95 -6.21 -0.54
CA TYR A 139 -21.74 -5.97 0.25
C TYR A 139 -21.96 -5.17 1.54
N ARG A 140 -23.20 -4.69 1.80
CA ARG A 140 -23.45 -3.83 2.97
C ARG A 140 -23.39 -4.54 4.30
N ARG A 141 -23.54 -5.85 4.32
CA ARG A 141 -23.56 -6.67 5.53
C ARG A 141 -22.50 -7.75 5.54
N ASP A 142 -21.90 -8.05 4.40
CA ASP A 142 -20.87 -9.05 4.24
C ASP A 142 -19.58 -8.42 3.69
N PHE A 143 -18.72 -8.00 4.62
CA PHE A 143 -17.42 -7.45 4.24
C PHE A 143 -16.42 -8.54 3.81
N GLY A 144 -16.69 -9.81 4.13
CA GLY A 144 -15.87 -10.92 3.65
C GLY A 144 -15.89 -11.02 2.15
N ASP A 145 -17.07 -11.13 1.56
CA ASP A 145 -17.26 -11.21 0.11
C ASP A 145 -16.76 -9.95 -0.60
N LEU A 146 -16.93 -8.77 0.03
CA LEU A 146 -16.39 -7.51 -0.50
C LEU A 146 -14.87 -7.58 -0.61
N PHE A 147 -14.17 -7.99 0.45
CA PHE A 147 -12.72 -8.08 0.43
C PHE A 147 -12.23 -9.18 -0.50
N GLU A 148 -12.89 -10.34 -0.56
CA GLU A 148 -12.56 -11.39 -1.52
C GLU A 148 -12.63 -10.86 -2.97
N LYS A 149 -13.67 -10.08 -3.30
CA LYS A 149 -13.86 -9.48 -4.62
C LYS A 149 -12.76 -8.45 -4.96
N MET A 150 -12.28 -7.70 -3.97
CA MET A 150 -11.31 -6.63 -4.18
C MET A 150 -9.86 -7.09 -4.12
N LEU A 151 -9.59 -8.23 -3.48
CA LEU A 151 -8.22 -8.79 -3.37
C LEU A 151 -7.77 -9.49 -4.67
N PRO A 152 -6.46 -9.57 -4.90
CA PRO A 152 -5.40 -8.87 -4.17
C PRO A 152 -5.42 -7.36 -4.39
N VAL A 153 -4.85 -6.63 -3.43
CA VAL A 153 -4.77 -5.16 -3.51
C VAL A 153 -3.91 -4.76 -4.70
N GLY A 154 -4.48 -4.00 -5.61
CA GLY A 154 -3.82 -3.67 -6.87
C GLY A 154 -2.54 -2.86 -6.71
N SER A 155 -2.46 -1.93 -5.73
CA SER A 155 -1.25 -1.11 -5.48
C SER A 155 -0.01 -1.95 -5.12
N ILE A 156 -0.20 -3.19 -4.68
CA ILE A 156 0.87 -4.12 -4.26
C ILE A 156 0.92 -5.43 -5.06
N SER A 157 0.09 -5.58 -6.06
CA SER A 157 0.15 -6.67 -7.05
C SER A 157 0.57 -6.16 -8.42
N GLY A 158 -0.22 -5.33 -9.04
CA GLY A 158 0.01 -4.75 -10.36
C GLY A 158 -1.26 -4.68 -11.20
N ALA A 159 -1.10 -4.23 -12.43
CA ALA A 159 -2.20 -4.08 -13.38
C ALA A 159 -1.79 -4.51 -14.81
N PRO A 160 -2.64 -5.26 -15.51
CA PRO A 160 -3.83 -5.97 -15.03
C PRO A 160 -3.53 -7.04 -13.97
N LYS A 161 -4.49 -7.33 -13.05
CA LYS A 161 -4.23 -8.21 -11.89
C LYS A 161 -3.76 -9.61 -12.27
N ALA A 162 -4.52 -10.34 -13.08
CA ALA A 162 -4.25 -11.73 -13.39
C ALA A 162 -2.87 -11.95 -14.04
N GLU A 163 -2.51 -11.09 -15.00
CA GLU A 163 -1.23 -11.14 -15.69
C GLU A 163 -0.09 -10.77 -14.76
N SER A 164 -0.29 -9.75 -13.91
CA SER A 164 0.70 -9.33 -12.92
C SER A 164 0.96 -10.43 -11.90
N GLU A 165 -0.08 -11.09 -11.39
CA GLU A 165 0.04 -12.22 -10.46
C GLU A 165 0.79 -13.40 -11.07
N ALA A 166 0.50 -13.72 -12.33
CA ALA A 166 1.20 -14.80 -13.04
C ALA A 166 2.72 -14.52 -13.13
N ILE A 167 3.10 -13.27 -13.45
CA ILE A 167 4.49 -12.87 -13.52
C ILE A 167 5.14 -12.85 -12.13
N ILE A 168 4.46 -12.28 -11.12
CA ILE A 168 4.94 -12.26 -9.73
C ILE A 168 5.24 -13.68 -9.25
N LYS A 169 4.33 -14.62 -9.49
CA LYS A 169 4.49 -16.02 -9.11
C LYS A 169 5.69 -16.69 -9.80
N ASP A 170 6.01 -16.30 -11.03
CA ASP A 170 7.13 -16.84 -11.80
C ASP A 170 8.48 -16.25 -11.36
N VAL A 171 8.53 -14.95 -11.03
CA VAL A 171 9.79 -14.24 -10.77
C VAL A 171 10.14 -14.10 -9.30
N GLU A 172 9.18 -14.04 -8.38
CA GLU A 172 9.47 -13.94 -6.95
C GLU A 172 9.99 -15.26 -6.39
N ARG A 173 11.13 -15.18 -5.70
CA ARG A 173 11.78 -16.34 -5.09
C ARG A 173 11.41 -16.53 -3.61
N CYS A 174 10.49 -15.74 -3.10
CA CYS A 174 10.03 -15.83 -1.72
C CYS A 174 8.49 -15.89 -1.66
N LYS A 175 7.98 -16.60 -0.67
CA LYS A 175 6.54 -16.56 -0.36
C LYS A 175 6.25 -15.27 0.41
N ARG A 176 5.25 -14.51 -0.02
CA ARG A 176 4.80 -13.29 0.65
C ARG A 176 4.17 -13.56 2.03
N GLY A 177 3.51 -14.72 2.19
CA GLY A 177 2.78 -15.04 3.41
C GLY A 177 1.71 -13.98 3.72
N PHE A 178 1.78 -13.34 4.87
CA PHE A 178 0.89 -12.25 5.27
C PHE A 178 1.25 -10.89 4.64
N TYR A 179 2.49 -10.72 4.16
CA TYR A 179 2.89 -9.50 3.46
C TYR A 179 2.03 -9.29 2.22
N SER A 180 1.66 -8.06 1.95
CA SER A 180 0.73 -7.66 0.89
C SER A 180 -0.73 -8.14 1.04
N GLY A 181 -1.08 -8.73 2.17
CA GLY A 181 -2.46 -8.94 2.58
C GLY A 181 -3.09 -7.67 3.16
N ILE A 182 -4.23 -7.82 3.82
CA ILE A 182 -4.92 -6.74 4.52
C ILE A 182 -5.15 -7.07 5.98
N PHE A 183 -5.13 -6.04 6.82
CA PHE A 183 -5.67 -6.07 8.17
C PHE A 183 -6.99 -5.30 8.19
N VAL A 184 -8.03 -5.92 8.74
CA VAL A 184 -9.37 -5.33 8.82
C VAL A 184 -9.74 -5.11 10.27
N HIS A 185 -10.21 -3.91 10.60
CA HIS A 185 -10.75 -3.55 11.89
C HIS A 185 -12.16 -2.99 11.72
N PHE A 186 -13.12 -3.60 12.41
CA PHE A 186 -14.51 -3.14 12.46
C PHE A 186 -14.90 -2.86 13.92
N ASP A 187 -15.33 -1.63 14.20
CA ASP A 187 -15.71 -1.19 15.54
C ASP A 187 -17.25 -1.25 15.79
N GLY A 188 -17.98 -1.90 14.88
CA GLY A 188 -19.45 -1.97 14.90
C GLY A 188 -20.12 -0.87 14.06
N LYS A 189 -19.37 0.16 13.64
CA LYS A 189 -19.88 1.29 12.84
C LYS A 189 -19.02 1.55 11.60
N VAL A 190 -17.72 1.60 11.78
CA VAL A 190 -16.75 1.88 10.72
C VAL A 190 -15.87 0.65 10.51
N CYS A 191 -15.76 0.21 9.26
CA CYS A 191 -14.83 -0.82 8.85
C CYS A 191 -13.63 -0.15 8.19
N ARG A 192 -12.43 -0.34 8.73
CA ARG A 192 -11.16 0.13 8.17
C ARG A 192 -10.29 -1.03 7.80
N SER A 193 -9.73 -1.00 6.61
CA SER A 193 -8.75 -1.98 6.18
C SER A 193 -7.44 -1.31 5.78
N TYR A 194 -6.35 -2.01 6.04
CA TYR A 194 -4.99 -1.51 5.87
C TYR A 194 -4.17 -2.55 5.12
N VAL A 195 -3.34 -2.08 4.21
CA VAL A 195 -2.44 -2.96 3.44
C VAL A 195 -1.26 -3.37 4.32
N LEU A 196 -0.95 -4.66 4.41
CA LEU A 196 0.17 -5.16 5.22
C LEU A 196 1.51 -4.96 4.47
N ILE A 197 2.02 -3.73 4.56
CA ILE A 197 3.34 -3.32 4.07
C ILE A 197 4.18 -2.74 5.21
N ARG A 198 5.45 -2.40 4.99
CA ARG A 198 6.40 -2.06 6.06
C ARG A 198 6.40 -3.16 7.12
N PHE A 199 6.79 -4.33 6.69
CA PHE A 199 6.45 -5.59 7.32
C PHE A 199 7.71 -6.35 7.75
N VAL A 200 7.75 -6.78 9.00
CA VAL A 200 8.75 -7.69 9.53
C VAL A 200 8.08 -9.01 9.88
N GLY A 201 8.44 -10.06 9.18
CA GLY A 201 7.94 -11.42 9.43
C GLY A 201 8.99 -12.30 10.09
N SER A 202 8.53 -13.31 10.83
CA SER A 202 9.35 -14.39 11.35
C SER A 202 9.20 -15.62 10.47
N ASP A 203 10.29 -16.33 10.22
CA ASP A 203 10.23 -17.63 9.57
C ASP A 203 10.07 -18.77 10.60
N GLU A 204 10.02 -20.01 10.11
CA GLU A 204 9.83 -21.21 10.92
C GLU A 204 10.94 -21.41 11.98
N ASN A 205 12.13 -20.83 11.75
CA ASN A 205 13.27 -20.91 12.66
C ASN A 205 13.33 -19.68 13.60
N GLY A 206 12.39 -18.76 13.50
CA GLY A 206 12.36 -17.53 14.29
C GLY A 206 13.26 -16.40 13.74
N ALA A 207 13.90 -16.59 12.59
CA ALA A 207 14.69 -15.55 11.96
C ALA A 207 13.80 -14.45 11.39
N LEU A 208 14.17 -13.19 11.65
CA LEU A 208 13.40 -12.04 11.22
C LEU A 208 13.79 -11.56 9.82
N HIS A 209 12.80 -11.22 9.04
CA HIS A 209 12.96 -10.72 7.68
C HIS A 209 12.09 -9.49 7.45
N TYR A 210 12.65 -8.49 6.81
CA TYR A 210 11.89 -7.34 6.33
C TYR A 210 11.39 -7.61 4.91
N PHE A 211 10.12 -7.34 4.67
CA PHE A 211 9.52 -7.42 3.34
C PHE A 211 9.29 -6.01 2.80
N SER A 212 9.86 -5.73 1.65
CA SER A 212 9.66 -4.48 0.91
C SER A 212 9.21 -4.77 -0.51
N GLY A 213 8.38 -3.87 -1.06
CA GLY A 213 7.89 -3.97 -2.43
C GLY A 213 8.11 -2.70 -3.22
N GLY A 214 8.33 -2.86 -4.52
CA GLY A 214 8.49 -1.77 -5.47
C GLY A 214 7.72 -2.03 -6.75
N GLY A 215 7.12 -0.97 -7.30
CA GLY A 215 6.43 -1.01 -8.57
C GLY A 215 7.43 -0.99 -9.73
N ILE A 216 7.37 -1.97 -10.58
CA ILE A 216 8.21 -2.09 -11.79
C ILE A 216 7.34 -1.84 -13.01
N THR A 217 7.79 -0.94 -13.87
CA THR A 217 7.18 -0.63 -15.15
C THR A 217 8.19 -0.88 -16.28
N ASN A 218 7.76 -0.73 -17.53
CA ASN A 218 8.66 -0.82 -18.68
C ASN A 218 9.73 0.30 -18.75
N GLN A 219 9.59 1.35 -17.92
CA GLN A 219 10.55 2.46 -17.80
C GLN A 219 11.47 2.32 -16.59
N SER A 220 11.26 1.30 -15.76
CA SER A 220 12.05 1.09 -14.53
C SER A 220 13.48 0.68 -14.85
N GLU A 221 14.42 1.27 -14.11
CA GLU A 221 15.85 0.91 -14.12
C GLU A 221 16.16 0.04 -12.91
N ALA A 222 16.61 -1.19 -13.13
CA ALA A 222 16.80 -2.21 -12.07
C ALA A 222 17.61 -1.69 -10.86
N LYS A 223 18.66 -0.89 -11.09
CA LYS A 223 19.48 -0.34 -10.00
C LYS A 223 18.72 0.68 -9.17
N LYS A 224 17.96 1.58 -9.82
CA LYS A 224 17.16 2.60 -9.12
C LYS A 224 16.07 1.97 -8.28
N GLU A 225 15.37 0.98 -8.83
CA GLU A 225 14.32 0.26 -8.11
C GLU A 225 14.88 -0.54 -6.92
N TYR A 226 16.04 -1.17 -7.10
CA TYR A 226 16.71 -1.87 -6.00
C TYR A 226 17.13 -0.91 -4.88
N ASP A 227 17.69 0.25 -5.21
CA ASP A 227 18.06 1.28 -4.25
C ASP A 227 16.82 1.85 -3.51
N GLU A 228 15.69 1.98 -4.22
CA GLU A 228 14.41 2.39 -3.63
C GLU A 228 13.88 1.33 -2.66
N LEU A 229 13.91 0.06 -3.04
CA LEU A 229 13.54 -1.05 -2.14
C LEU A 229 14.37 -1.03 -0.85
N GLY A 230 15.69 -0.82 -0.96
CA GLY A 230 16.59 -0.69 0.20
C GLY A 230 16.22 0.48 1.12
N LYS A 231 15.80 1.62 0.56
CA LYS A 231 15.33 2.78 1.36
C LYS A 231 14.03 2.51 2.12
N LYS A 232 13.23 1.53 1.67
CA LYS A 232 11.99 1.12 2.32
C LYS A 232 12.21 0.15 3.48
N VAL A 233 13.43 -0.37 3.66
CA VAL A 233 13.80 -1.23 4.78
C VAL A 233 14.23 -0.34 5.96
N TYR A 234 13.33 -0.12 6.90
CA TYR A 234 13.60 0.64 8.13
C TYR A 234 12.62 0.25 9.23
N LEU A 235 13.06 0.42 10.48
CA LEU A 235 12.23 0.31 11.66
C LEU A 235 11.78 1.71 12.09
N THR A 236 10.63 1.81 12.76
CA THR A 236 9.94 3.08 13.03
C THR A 236 10.16 3.60 14.44
N PHE A 237 11.35 3.41 15.02
CA PHE A 237 11.74 3.89 16.34
C PHE A 237 13.04 4.67 16.36
#